data_8cb2c5c1b09a39e247fb5bd0c9f64bab
#
_entry.id   8cb2c5c1b09a39e247fb5bd0c9f64bab
#
_cell.length_a   1.000
_cell.length_b   1.000
_cell.length_c   1.000
_cell.angle_alpha   90.00
_cell.angle_beta   90.00
_cell.angle_gamma   90.00
#
_symmetry.space_group_name_H-M   'P 1'
#
loop_
_entity.id
_entity.type
_entity.pdbx_description
1 polymer ?
#
loop_
_entity_poly.entity_id
_entity_poly.type
_entity_poly.pdbx_seq_one_letter_code
_entity_poly.pdbx_strand_id
1 'polypeptide(L)' 'MEKVAMIKPEDIGSLTDFARNTKAHLKRLKRSGRPELLTVNGKAEVVVQNASSYQQLLEELEKLKRERREGKL' A
#
# COMPACT_ATOMS: atom_id res chain seq x y z
N MET A 1 -3.92 18.68 8.82
CA MET A 1 -3.54 18.11 8.58
C MET A 1 -3.55 17.26 8.46
N GLU A 2 -3.40 16.89 8.13
CA GLU A 2 -3.35 16.03 7.92
C GLU A 2 -2.55 15.22 8.05
N LYS A 3 -2.73 14.57 8.09
CA LYS A 3 -1.87 13.64 8.46
C LYS A 3 -1.43 12.81 7.34
N VAL A 4 -0.18 12.67 7.14
CA VAL A 4 0.37 11.81 6.11
C VAL A 4 0.14 10.36 6.46
N ALA A 5 -0.30 9.58 5.49
CA ALA A 5 -0.45 8.16 5.69
C ALA A 5 0.94 7.55 5.86
N MET A 6 1.12 6.78 6.91
CA MET A 6 2.41 6.18 7.20
C MET A 6 2.29 4.67 7.29
N ILE A 7 3.36 4.00 6.93
CA ILE A 7 3.41 2.56 7.07
C ILE A 7 3.48 2.24 8.55
N LYS A 8 2.58 1.40 9.02
CA LYS A 8 2.56 1.02 10.43
C LYS A 8 3.53 -0.11 10.67
N PRO A 9 4.13 -0.18 11.87
CA PRO A 9 5.07 -1.27 12.14
C PRO A 9 4.50 -2.65 11.88
N GLU A 10 3.21 -2.86 12.15
CA GLU A 10 2.62 -4.16 11.92
C GLU A 10 2.46 -4.48 10.44
N ASP A 11 2.67 -3.50 9.58
CA ASP A 11 2.58 -3.69 8.13
C ASP A 11 3.96 -3.85 7.50
N ILE A 12 4.99 -4.05 8.31
CA ILE A 12 6.34 -4.24 7.82
C ILE A 12 6.74 -5.69 8.06
N GLY A 13 7.19 -6.35 7.01
CA GLY A 13 7.63 -7.72 7.11
C GLY A 13 8.79 -7.97 6.19
N SER A 14 9.34 -9.18 6.27
CA SER A 14 10.45 -9.53 5.38
C SER A 14 9.91 -10.18 4.13
N LEU A 15 10.65 -10.01 3.04
CA LEU A 15 10.29 -10.69 1.79
C LEU A 15 10.33 -12.20 1.98
N THR A 16 11.30 -12.68 2.76
CA THR A 16 11.42 -14.11 3.03
C THR A 16 10.16 -14.64 3.71
N ASP A 17 9.67 -13.92 4.72
CA ASP A 17 8.46 -14.36 5.40
C ASP A 17 7.26 -14.31 4.47
N PHE A 18 7.17 -13.28 3.64
CA PHE A 18 6.09 -13.18 2.68
C PHE A 18 6.09 -14.38 1.74
N ALA A 19 7.25 -14.75 1.23
CA ALA A 19 7.34 -15.88 0.33
C ALA A 19 6.96 -17.20 1.02
N ARG A 20 7.33 -17.30 2.28
CA ARG A 20 7.06 -18.53 3.04
C ARG A 20 5.61 -18.64 3.47
N ASN A 21 4.96 -17.52 3.74
CA ASN A 21 3.59 -17.50 4.26
C ASN A 21 2.67 -16.66 3.40
N THR A 22 2.76 -16.84 2.10
CA THR A 22 2.07 -16.00 1.14
C THR A 22 0.57 -15.89 1.40
N LYS A 23 -0.09 -17.03 1.66
CA LYS A 23 -1.54 -17.01 1.85
C LYS A 23 -1.96 -16.17 3.04
N ALA A 24 -1.20 -16.26 4.11
CA ALA A 24 -1.51 -15.49 5.31
C ALA A 24 -1.36 -14.00 5.04
N HIS A 25 -0.33 -13.63 4.30
CA HIS A 25 -0.12 -12.24 3.94
C HIS A 25 -1.22 -11.71 3.02
N LEU A 26 -1.65 -12.54 2.06
CA LEU A 26 -2.72 -12.12 1.17
C LEU A 26 -4.02 -11.89 1.92
N LYS A 27 -4.34 -12.77 2.87
CA LYS A 27 -5.52 -12.58 3.69
C LYS A 27 -5.45 -11.28 4.46
N ARG A 28 -4.28 -11.00 5.02
CA ARG A 28 -4.10 -9.79 5.79
C ARG A 28 -4.25 -8.55 4.94
N LEU A 29 -3.67 -8.58 3.74
CA LEU A 29 -3.78 -7.45 2.83
C LEU A 29 -5.25 -7.17 2.47
N LYS A 30 -6.01 -8.24 2.21
CA LYS A 30 -7.41 -8.08 1.89
C LYS A 30 -8.21 -7.53 3.05
N ARG A 31 -7.93 -8.04 4.24
CA ARG A 31 -8.68 -7.65 5.42
C ARG A 31 -8.39 -6.22 5.83
N SER A 32 -7.12 -5.84 5.82
CA SER A 32 -6.74 -4.52 6.29
C SER A 32 -6.92 -3.45 5.23
N GLY A 33 -6.81 -3.81 3.97
CA GLY A 33 -6.82 -2.83 2.89
C GLY A 33 -5.57 -1.98 2.83
N ARG A 34 -4.61 -2.25 3.72
CA ARG A 34 -3.38 -1.47 3.76
C ARG A 34 -2.24 -2.20 3.07
N PRO A 35 -1.31 -1.46 2.48
CA PRO A 35 -0.15 -2.10 1.87
C PRO A 35 0.79 -2.66 2.92
N GLU A 36 1.61 -3.61 2.49
CA GLU A 36 2.64 -4.17 3.35
C GLU A 36 3.99 -3.85 2.75
N LEU A 37 4.89 -3.35 3.59
CA LEU A 37 6.25 -3.03 3.19
C LEU A 37 7.12 -4.24 3.44
N LEU A 38 7.83 -4.69 2.41
CA LEU A 38 8.68 -5.87 2.54
C LEU A 38 10.14 -5.46 2.51
N THR A 39 10.90 -6.03 3.43
CA THR A 39 12.31 -5.71 3.55
C THR A 39 13.16 -6.89 3.12
N VAL A 40 14.36 -6.56 2.67
CA VAL A 40 15.39 -7.53 2.36
C VAL A 40 16.64 -7.07 3.11
N ASN A 41 17.15 -7.94 3.96
CA ASN A 41 18.31 -7.59 4.81
C ASN A 41 18.07 -6.29 5.58
N GLY A 42 16.85 -6.14 6.07
CA GLY A 42 16.50 -4.99 6.87
C GLY A 42 16.23 -3.71 6.11
N LYS A 43 16.31 -3.75 4.79
CA LYS A 43 16.05 -2.57 3.98
C LYS A 43 14.73 -2.70 3.23
N ALA A 44 13.98 -1.62 3.19
CA ALA A 44 12.72 -1.59 2.45
C ALA A 44 13.00 -1.77 0.96
N GLU A 45 12.34 -2.75 0.35
CA GLU A 45 12.58 -3.05 -1.05
C GLU A 45 11.32 -2.96 -1.89
N VAL A 46 10.21 -3.50 -1.40
CA VAL A 46 8.99 -3.53 -2.19
C VAL A 46 7.79 -3.27 -1.30
N VAL A 47 6.72 -2.85 -1.94
CA VAL A 47 5.43 -2.69 -1.29
C VAL A 47 4.46 -3.59 -2.03
N VAL A 48 3.68 -4.39 -1.28
CA VAL A 48 2.64 -5.20 -1.88
C VAL A 48 1.30 -4.70 -1.37
N GLN A 49 0.30 -4.82 -2.20
CA GLN A 49 -0.99 -4.24 -1.89
C GLN A 49 -2.09 -5.07 -2.51
N ASN A 50 -3.23 -5.14 -1.83
CA ASN A 50 -4.40 -5.76 -2.38
C ASN A 50 -4.78 -5.05 -3.68
N ALA A 51 -5.08 -5.82 -4.73
CA ALA A 51 -5.34 -5.25 -6.04
C ALA A 51 -6.46 -4.21 -6.05
N SER A 52 -7.54 -4.48 -5.33
CA SER A 52 -8.65 -3.53 -5.33
C SER A 52 -8.28 -2.24 -4.60
N SER A 53 -7.45 -2.34 -3.56
CA SER A 53 -6.97 -1.14 -2.87
C SER A 53 -6.08 -0.31 -3.77
N TYR A 54 -5.23 -0.98 -4.53
CA TYR A 54 -4.37 -0.29 -5.48
C TYR A 54 -5.19 0.40 -6.56
N GLN A 55 -6.21 -0.28 -7.06
CA GLN A 55 -7.09 0.29 -8.08
C GLN A 55 -7.78 1.54 -7.54
N GLN A 56 -8.25 1.48 -6.30
CA GLN A 56 -8.87 2.64 -5.68
C GLN A 56 -7.90 3.80 -5.56
N LEU A 57 -6.66 3.49 -5.21
CA LEU A 57 -5.64 4.53 -5.10
C LEU A 57 -5.42 5.21 -6.44
N LEU A 58 -5.35 4.43 -7.52
CA LEU A 58 -5.17 5.00 -8.84
C LEU A 58 -6.36 5.87 -9.24
N GLU A 59 -7.56 5.43 -8.90
CA GLU A 59 -8.75 6.21 -9.23
C GLU A 59 -8.78 7.51 -8.46
N GLU A 60 -8.40 7.46 -7.19
CA GLU A 60 -8.31 8.67 -6.38
C GLU A 60 -7.31 9.63 -6.95
N LEU A 61 -6.16 9.11 -7.35
CA LEU A 61 -5.12 9.94 -7.92
C LEU A 61 -5.58 10.60 -9.21
N GLU A 62 -6.25 9.83 -10.05
CA GLU A 62 -6.74 10.36 -11.31
C GLU A 62 -7.79 11.44 -11.07
N LYS A 63 -8.65 11.22 -10.10
CA LYS A 63 -9.67 12.18 -9.74
C LYS A 63 -9.05 13.48 -9.26
N LEU A 64 -8.04 13.39 -8.41
CA LEU A 64 -7.37 14.58 -7.90
C LEU A 64 -6.67 15.35 -9.01
N LYS A 65 -6.05 14.64 -9.94
CA LYS A 65 -5.41 15.29 -11.07
C LYS A 65 -6.42 16.04 -11.91
N ARG A 66 -7.58 15.43 -12.13
CA ARG A 66 -8.62 16.06 -12.93
C ARG A 66 -9.15 17.29 -12.25
N GLU A 67 -9.39 17.21 -10.95
CA GLU A 67 -9.89 18.34 -10.19
C GLU A 67 -8.90 19.49 -10.19
N ARG A 68 -7.63 19.17 -10.07
CA ARG A 68 -6.61 20.20 -10.10
C ARG A 68 -6.57 20.92 -11.44
N ARG A 69 -6.70 20.16 -12.52
CA ARG A 69 -6.68 20.73 -13.86
C ARG A 69 -7.87 21.65 -14.10
N GLU A 70 -9.03 21.20 -13.65
CA GLU A 70 -10.25 21.96 -13.89
C GLU A 70 -10.38 23.12 -12.94
N GLY A 71 -9.98 22.90 -11.76
CA GLY A 71 -10.10 23.91 -10.77
C GLY A 71 -9.19 25.07 -10.99
N LYS A 72 -8.26 24.95 -11.52
CA LYS A 72 -7.45 25.79 -11.69
C LYS A 72 -7.57 26.92 -11.27
N LEU A 73 -7.88 26.82 -10.80
CA LEU A 73 -8.14 27.73 -10.38
C LEU A 73 -7.36 28.39 -10.05
#